data_4cd7d65c3ade1112bf781acbc3be28fd
#
_entry.id   4cd7d65c3ade1112bf781acbc3be28fd
#
_cell.length_a   1.000
_cell.length_b   1.000
_cell.length_c   1.000
_cell.angle_alpha   90.00
_cell.angle_beta   90.00
_cell.angle_gamma   90.00
#
_symmetry.space_group_name_H-M   'P 1'
#
loop_
_entity.id
_entity.type
_entity.pdbx_description
1 polymer ?
#
loop_
_entity_poly.entity_id
_entity_poly.type
_entity_poly.pdbx_seq_one_letter_code
_entity_poly.pdbx_strand_id
1 'polypeptide(L)'
;MGRVAGVLLTLLLIGTLAAPSSAHADPTNDHWNPIFNEDEYIPFYTPPDPLPPGDPGELIRTEPSRLVLEPSGQLGMIVADGTRIMYRSTDARGNPIAVTGTYFEPHNPWPGQGPRPLIVYGPGTQGQGDQCAPSRQFNQGIHWSPWLDLAFNYEELFVATMVARGFAIVMTDYQGLGTPGLHTYVNHVAEGNAMLDAGRAALNLPDTSLDPEGPVAFWGYSQGGGAAASAAERAPLYAPDLDVVGTYAGAPPADLVEMLPYADGSALVGAVGYLLNGFIAAYPEAEQAIRAKLTPRGVDLLAKTQDQCVAETLFKFMFRHIQPYFNEDIKQVVANEPFKSLFDLQKLGRLKPASPVLIVINRFDPLVPWTGAHQLGRDWCEQGVDVQFWTNEQPPFLNKAVINHALPMLVDGERAMQWIADRFNGVPTTPNCGQF
;
A
#
# COMPACT_ATOMS: atom_id res chain seq x y z
N MET A 1 8.33 -10.15 -35.12
CA MET A 1 9.38 -10.25 -34.09
C MET A 1 10.40 -9.15 -34.35
N GLY A 2 10.51 -8.18 -33.46
CA GLY A 2 11.44 -7.07 -33.56
C GLY A 2 10.75 -5.71 -33.55
N ARG A 3 10.54 -5.13 -32.35
CA ARG A 3 10.35 -3.68 -32.07
C ARG A 3 9.84 -3.40 -30.63
N VAL A 4 10.31 -4.11 -29.61
CA VAL A 4 9.99 -3.82 -28.21
C VAL A 4 11.22 -3.60 -27.31
N ALA A 5 12.44 -3.76 -27.85
CA ALA A 5 13.67 -3.67 -27.03
C ALA A 5 14.31 -2.27 -26.97
N GLY A 6 13.64 -1.21 -27.41
CA GLY A 6 14.26 0.10 -27.62
C GLY A 6 13.86 1.24 -26.65
N VAL A 7 12.98 1.02 -25.68
CA VAL A 7 12.43 2.15 -24.88
C VAL A 7 12.95 2.22 -23.45
N LEU A 8 13.66 1.23 -22.96
CA LEU A 8 14.09 1.18 -21.54
C LEU A 8 15.52 1.69 -21.28
N LEU A 9 16.23 2.23 -22.28
CA LEU A 9 17.64 2.63 -22.09
C LEU A 9 17.94 4.13 -22.35
N THR A 10 16.95 4.99 -22.45
CA THR A 10 17.19 6.42 -22.82
C THR A 10 16.83 7.44 -21.74
N LEU A 11 16.63 7.04 -20.49
CA LEU A 11 16.30 7.94 -19.38
C LEU A 11 17.47 8.21 -18.40
N LEU A 12 18.69 7.94 -18.79
CA LEU A 12 19.86 8.03 -17.88
C LEU A 12 20.96 8.98 -18.37
N LEU A 13 20.71 10.01 -19.15
CA LEU A 13 21.75 11.01 -19.49
C LEU A 13 21.10 12.30 -20.01
N ILE A 14 20.73 13.24 -19.14
CA ILE A 14 20.87 14.70 -19.39
C ILE A 14 20.85 15.39 -18.00
N GLY A 15 22.01 15.49 -17.39
CA GLY A 15 22.27 16.38 -16.28
C GLY A 15 23.12 17.55 -16.78
N THR A 16 22.50 18.65 -17.15
CA THR A 16 23.21 19.95 -17.25
C THR A 16 22.74 20.82 -16.10
N LEU A 17 23.66 21.12 -15.20
CA LEU A 17 23.51 22.06 -14.10
C LEU A 17 23.11 23.42 -14.62
N ALA A 18 21.88 23.84 -14.44
CA ALA A 18 21.45 25.22 -14.46
C ALA A 18 21.31 25.70 -13.02
N ALA A 19 21.98 26.80 -12.68
CA ALA A 19 21.89 27.42 -11.36
C ALA A 19 20.45 27.86 -11.06
N PRO A 20 19.99 27.73 -9.81
CA PRO A 20 18.63 28.09 -9.45
C PRO A 20 18.44 29.61 -9.50
N SER A 21 17.50 30.08 -10.31
CA SER A 21 16.90 31.37 -10.14
C SER A 21 16.12 31.39 -8.83
N SER A 22 16.34 32.38 -7.98
CA SER A 22 15.60 32.59 -6.75
C SER A 22 14.10 32.74 -7.04
N ALA A 23 13.36 31.64 -6.94
CA ALA A 23 11.91 31.67 -6.93
C ALA A 23 11.47 32.25 -5.58
N HIS A 24 10.70 33.34 -5.60
CA HIS A 24 10.05 33.86 -4.41
C HIS A 24 9.06 32.80 -3.92
N ALA A 25 9.24 32.35 -2.68
CA ALA A 25 8.30 31.46 -2.03
C ALA A 25 6.93 32.15 -1.93
N ASP A 26 5.90 31.47 -2.38
CA ASP A 26 4.52 31.88 -2.14
C ASP A 26 4.22 31.67 -0.64
N PRO A 27 3.91 32.73 0.13
CA PRO A 27 3.68 32.61 1.57
C PRO A 27 2.44 31.78 1.95
N THR A 28 1.62 31.35 0.98
CA THR A 28 0.48 30.47 1.18
C THR A 28 0.81 28.98 1.00
N ASN A 29 2.09 28.65 0.75
CA ASN A 29 2.52 27.33 0.32
C ASN A 29 3.78 26.86 1.07
N ASP A 30 3.73 26.92 2.41
CA ASP A 30 4.87 26.57 3.29
C ASP A 30 5.32 25.10 3.22
N HIS A 31 4.69 24.27 2.37
CA HIS A 31 4.94 22.84 2.31
C HIS A 31 5.61 22.36 1.02
N TRP A 32 6.09 23.28 0.17
CA TRP A 32 6.78 22.91 -1.04
C TRP A 32 8.28 23.18 -0.94
N ASN A 33 9.03 22.18 -0.52
CA ASN A 33 10.47 22.16 -0.74
C ASN A 33 10.80 21.02 -1.71
N PRO A 34 11.10 21.32 -2.98
CA PRO A 34 11.20 20.30 -4.01
C PRO A 34 12.44 19.41 -3.91
N ILE A 35 13.39 19.71 -3.06
CA ILE A 35 14.63 18.94 -2.92
C ILE A 35 15.24 19.29 -1.55
N PHE A 36 15.44 18.31 -0.66
CA PHE A 36 16.21 18.43 0.58
C PHE A 36 15.52 19.06 1.80
N ASN A 37 14.77 18.27 2.57
CA ASN A 37 14.72 18.43 4.02
C ASN A 37 14.48 17.07 4.68
N GLU A 38 15.48 16.56 5.38
CA GLU A 38 15.51 15.22 5.95
C GLU A 38 14.61 15.07 7.19
N ASP A 39 14.23 16.16 7.86
CA ASP A 39 13.54 16.13 9.14
C ASP A 39 12.50 17.23 9.32
N GLU A 40 11.83 17.66 8.26
CA GLU A 40 10.79 18.66 8.43
C GLU A 40 9.63 18.10 9.22
N TYR A 41 9.54 18.50 10.50
CA TYR A 41 8.35 18.34 11.30
C TYR A 41 7.17 19.01 10.56
N ILE A 42 6.33 18.20 9.93
CA ILE A 42 5.11 18.69 9.29
C ILE A 42 3.99 18.56 10.33
N PRO A 43 3.47 19.68 10.86
CA PRO A 43 2.44 19.67 11.92
C PRO A 43 1.20 18.86 11.55
N PHE A 44 0.93 18.71 10.25
CA PHE A 44 -0.19 17.94 9.75
C PHE A 44 -0.18 16.50 10.28
N TYR A 45 0.98 15.85 10.36
CA TYR A 45 1.11 14.44 10.73
C TYR A 45 1.08 14.17 12.24
N THR A 46 1.09 15.22 13.07
CA THR A 46 0.95 15.06 14.52
C THR A 46 -0.54 15.09 14.89
N PRO A 47 -1.11 13.96 15.30
CA PRO A 47 -2.52 13.93 15.71
C PRO A 47 -2.73 14.75 16.98
N PRO A 48 -3.96 15.25 17.21
CA PRO A 48 -4.33 15.83 18.50
C PRO A 48 -4.17 14.82 19.64
N ASP A 49 -3.70 15.30 20.80
CA ASP A 49 -3.63 14.50 22.03
C ASP A 49 -4.39 15.24 23.15
N PRO A 50 -5.50 14.69 23.70
CA PRO A 50 -6.11 13.41 23.30
C PRO A 50 -6.74 13.43 21.89
N LEU A 51 -6.81 12.25 21.27
CA LEU A 51 -7.50 12.10 19.99
C LEU A 51 -8.99 12.48 20.17
N PRO A 52 -9.56 13.36 19.31
CA PRO A 52 -10.97 13.74 19.42
C PRO A 52 -11.90 12.52 19.43
N PRO A 53 -12.97 12.53 20.23
CA PRO A 53 -13.98 11.49 20.14
C PRO A 53 -14.63 11.50 18.75
N GLY A 54 -15.05 10.35 18.27
CA GLY A 54 -15.70 10.22 16.96
C GLY A 54 -15.72 8.78 16.48
N ASP A 55 -16.38 8.55 15.35
CA ASP A 55 -16.50 7.24 14.72
C ASP A 55 -15.32 6.96 13.76
N PRO A 56 -15.02 5.69 13.47
CA PRO A 56 -14.06 5.34 12.43
C PRO A 56 -14.44 5.95 11.08
N GLY A 57 -13.48 6.58 10.40
CA GLY A 57 -13.68 7.33 9.15
C GLY A 57 -13.96 8.83 9.34
N GLU A 58 -14.19 9.32 10.57
CA GLU A 58 -14.33 10.77 10.78
C GLU A 58 -13.03 11.52 10.49
N LEU A 59 -13.18 12.64 9.78
CA LEU A 59 -12.08 13.54 9.46
C LEU A 59 -11.61 14.30 10.71
N ILE A 60 -10.31 14.25 10.98
CA ILE A 60 -9.67 15.01 12.05
C ILE A 60 -9.18 16.35 11.52
N ARG A 61 -8.56 16.35 10.33
CA ARG A 61 -8.12 17.56 9.62
C ARG A 61 -7.89 17.28 8.15
N THR A 62 -7.88 18.36 7.38
CA THR A 62 -7.58 18.31 5.94
C THR A 62 -6.68 19.48 5.58
N GLU A 63 -5.89 19.33 4.52
CA GLU A 63 -5.15 20.43 3.89
C GLU A 63 -4.95 20.14 2.40
N PRO A 64 -4.69 21.15 1.56
CA PRO A 64 -4.37 20.95 0.16
C PRO A 64 -3.16 20.02 -0.01
N SER A 65 -3.22 19.18 -1.03
CA SER A 65 -2.16 18.27 -1.44
C SER A 65 -1.90 18.40 -2.93
N ARG A 66 -0.88 17.71 -3.40
CA ARG A 66 -0.49 17.71 -4.81
C ARG A 66 -0.30 16.27 -5.30
N LEU A 67 -0.31 16.13 -6.63
CA LEU A 67 0.15 14.93 -7.32
C LEU A 67 1.34 15.36 -8.19
N VAL A 68 2.56 15.22 -7.67
CA VAL A 68 3.78 15.69 -8.35
C VAL A 68 4.29 14.63 -9.32
N LEU A 69 3.80 14.63 -10.55
CA LEU A 69 4.17 13.66 -11.60
C LEU A 69 5.50 13.96 -12.30
N GLU A 70 6.04 15.17 -12.11
CA GLU A 70 7.30 15.61 -12.70
C GLU A 70 7.88 16.81 -11.90
N PRO A 71 9.16 17.18 -12.10
CA PRO A 71 9.84 18.15 -11.23
C PRO A 71 9.20 19.52 -11.09
N SER A 72 8.37 19.98 -12.04
CA SER A 72 7.65 21.25 -11.91
C SER A 72 6.39 21.15 -11.05
N GLY A 73 5.87 19.92 -10.81
CA GLY A 73 4.63 19.66 -10.10
C GLY A 73 3.35 20.10 -10.83
N GLN A 74 3.46 20.54 -12.08
CA GLN A 74 2.32 21.09 -12.82
C GLN A 74 1.47 20.03 -13.51
N LEU A 75 2.09 18.93 -13.96
CA LEU A 75 1.36 17.90 -14.68
C LEU A 75 0.28 17.24 -13.81
N GLY A 76 0.59 16.97 -12.56
CA GLY A 76 -0.38 16.41 -11.62
C GLY A 76 -1.60 17.30 -11.40
N MET A 77 -1.41 18.61 -11.32
CA MET A 77 -2.50 19.57 -11.18
C MET A 77 -3.40 19.70 -12.42
N ILE A 78 -3.01 19.16 -13.55
CA ILE A 78 -3.86 19.11 -14.75
C ILE A 78 -4.89 17.98 -14.65
N VAL A 79 -4.58 16.91 -13.90
CA VAL A 79 -5.43 15.71 -13.83
C VAL A 79 -6.30 15.67 -12.59
N ALA A 80 -5.85 16.25 -11.46
CA ALA A 80 -6.58 16.21 -10.20
C ALA A 80 -6.25 17.36 -9.25
N ASP A 81 -7.18 17.67 -8.36
CA ASP A 81 -6.92 18.37 -7.11
C ASP A 81 -6.69 17.36 -5.99
N GLY A 82 -5.64 17.57 -5.19
CA GLY A 82 -5.30 16.72 -4.06
C GLY A 82 -5.75 17.35 -2.73
N THR A 83 -6.22 16.52 -1.80
CA THR A 83 -6.48 16.89 -0.41
C THR A 83 -5.84 15.87 0.51
N ARG A 84 -4.87 16.29 1.31
CA ARG A 84 -4.35 15.48 2.40
C ARG A 84 -5.38 15.39 3.50
N ILE A 85 -5.63 14.20 4.00
CA ILE A 85 -6.61 13.94 5.05
C ILE A 85 -5.94 13.27 6.24
N MET A 86 -6.37 13.62 7.45
CA MET A 86 -6.17 12.83 8.65
C MET A 86 -7.53 12.39 9.15
N TYR A 87 -7.69 11.11 9.38
CA TYR A 87 -8.96 10.52 9.75
C TYR A 87 -8.81 9.55 10.92
N ARG A 88 -9.90 9.31 11.62
CA ARG A 88 -9.98 8.35 12.70
C ARG A 88 -10.05 6.93 12.14
N SER A 89 -9.27 6.03 12.69
CA SER A 89 -9.32 4.61 12.38
C SER A 89 -9.19 3.76 13.64
N THR A 90 -9.05 2.47 13.47
CA THR A 90 -8.98 1.50 14.56
C THR A 90 -7.79 0.57 14.34
N ASP A 91 -6.91 0.44 15.35
CA ASP A 91 -5.79 -0.47 15.31
C ASP A 91 -6.23 -1.95 15.35
N ALA A 92 -5.26 -2.87 15.28
CA ALA A 92 -5.52 -4.32 15.31
C ALA A 92 -6.13 -4.81 16.65
N ARG A 93 -6.13 -3.99 17.69
CA ARG A 93 -6.62 -4.30 19.05
C ARG A 93 -7.96 -3.62 19.36
N GLY A 94 -8.50 -2.85 18.42
CA GLY A 94 -9.75 -2.12 18.58
C GLY A 94 -9.60 -0.73 19.22
N ASN A 95 -8.37 -0.21 19.38
CA ASN A 95 -8.17 1.13 19.91
C ASN A 95 -8.28 2.18 18.79
N PRO A 96 -8.82 3.38 19.11
CA PRO A 96 -8.85 4.47 18.15
C PRO A 96 -7.46 5.01 17.88
N ILE A 97 -7.17 5.26 16.60
CA ILE A 97 -5.94 5.86 16.11
C ILE A 97 -6.22 6.94 15.07
N ALA A 98 -5.23 7.79 14.80
CA ALA A 98 -5.23 8.67 13.64
C ALA A 98 -4.41 8.05 12.52
N VAL A 99 -4.94 8.09 11.31
CA VAL A 99 -4.27 7.66 10.08
C VAL A 99 -4.32 8.80 9.08
N THR A 100 -3.31 8.91 8.23
CA THR A 100 -3.27 9.91 7.15
C THR A 100 -3.41 9.27 5.78
N GLY A 101 -3.67 10.11 4.79
CA GLY A 101 -3.77 9.71 3.39
C GLY A 101 -3.99 10.91 2.49
N THR A 102 -4.20 10.65 1.21
CA THR A 102 -4.53 11.69 0.23
C THR A 102 -5.75 11.29 -0.58
N TYR A 103 -6.68 12.21 -0.69
CA TYR A 103 -7.80 12.15 -1.63
C TYR A 103 -7.45 12.93 -2.89
N PHE A 104 -7.82 12.38 -4.06
CA PHE A 104 -7.67 13.01 -5.37
C PHE A 104 -9.04 13.18 -6.03
N GLU A 105 -9.43 14.43 -6.21
CA GLU A 105 -10.61 14.84 -6.98
C GLU A 105 -10.24 14.96 -8.45
N PRO A 106 -10.76 14.11 -9.35
CA PRO A 106 -10.42 14.15 -10.77
C PRO A 106 -11.06 15.34 -11.50
N HIS A 107 -10.30 15.99 -12.36
CA HIS A 107 -10.83 17.05 -13.23
C HIS A 107 -11.70 16.51 -14.35
N ASN A 108 -11.41 15.29 -14.83
CA ASN A 108 -12.24 14.64 -15.85
C ASN A 108 -13.55 14.10 -15.24
N PRO A 109 -14.67 14.23 -15.94
CA PRO A 109 -15.91 13.60 -15.51
C PRO A 109 -15.79 12.08 -15.58
N TRP A 110 -16.55 11.39 -14.74
CA TRP A 110 -16.72 9.94 -14.88
C TRP A 110 -17.48 9.63 -16.16
N PRO A 111 -16.91 8.83 -17.11
CA PRO A 111 -17.56 8.53 -18.37
C PRO A 111 -18.58 7.37 -18.27
N GLY A 112 -18.64 6.68 -17.15
CA GLY A 112 -19.54 5.55 -16.90
C GLY A 112 -20.93 6.00 -16.43
N GLN A 113 -21.71 5.04 -15.99
CA GLN A 113 -23.06 5.28 -15.48
C GLN A 113 -23.04 5.54 -13.95
N GLY A 114 -24.05 6.26 -13.47
CA GLY A 114 -24.22 6.51 -12.04
C GLY A 114 -23.29 7.58 -11.45
N PRO A 115 -23.19 7.62 -10.12
CA PRO A 115 -22.34 8.58 -9.41
C PRO A 115 -20.87 8.32 -9.69
N ARG A 116 -20.03 9.34 -9.42
CA ARG A 116 -18.57 9.18 -9.53
C ARG A 116 -18.09 8.06 -8.61
N PRO A 117 -17.32 7.09 -9.15
CA PRO A 117 -16.80 6.00 -8.34
C PRO A 117 -15.63 6.43 -7.47
N LEU A 118 -15.54 5.86 -6.26
CA LEU A 118 -14.40 6.00 -5.37
C LEU A 118 -13.56 4.72 -5.37
N ILE A 119 -12.26 4.85 -5.69
CA ILE A 119 -11.28 3.79 -5.46
C ILE A 119 -10.57 4.08 -4.14
N VAL A 120 -10.69 3.16 -3.19
CA VAL A 120 -9.89 3.15 -1.96
C VAL A 120 -8.63 2.36 -2.25
N TYR A 121 -7.52 3.07 -2.29
CA TYR A 121 -6.22 2.54 -2.72
C TYR A 121 -5.35 2.20 -1.51
N GLY A 122 -4.98 0.93 -1.41
CA GLY A 122 -3.98 0.44 -0.47
C GLY A 122 -2.61 0.41 -1.15
N PRO A 123 -1.65 1.24 -0.73
CA PRO A 123 -0.33 1.27 -1.35
C PRO A 123 0.46 -0.01 -1.08
N GLY A 124 1.33 -0.37 -2.03
CA GLY A 124 2.36 -1.39 -1.83
C GLY A 124 3.44 -0.91 -0.86
N THR A 125 4.46 -1.75 -0.64
CA THR A 125 5.52 -1.45 0.33
C THR A 125 6.27 -0.16 0.00
N GLN A 126 6.14 0.85 0.86
CA GLN A 126 6.85 2.13 0.75
C GLN A 126 8.07 2.19 1.68
N GLY A 127 8.00 1.52 2.82
CA GLY A 127 9.02 1.53 3.86
C GLY A 127 8.40 1.57 5.25
N GLN A 128 9.17 1.99 6.25
CA GLN A 128 8.71 2.10 7.62
C GLN A 128 8.95 3.49 8.24
N GLY A 129 9.85 4.29 7.65
CA GLY A 129 10.09 5.67 8.08
C GLY A 129 8.95 6.60 7.68
N ASP A 130 8.69 7.63 8.49
CA ASP A 130 7.60 8.59 8.26
C ASP A 130 7.68 9.32 6.91
N GLN A 131 8.89 9.57 6.41
CA GLN A 131 9.12 10.17 5.10
C GLN A 131 8.64 9.30 3.93
N CYS A 132 8.39 8.01 4.18
CA CYS A 132 7.93 7.06 3.17
C CYS A 132 6.41 7.08 2.98
N ALA A 133 5.67 7.84 3.79
CA ALA A 133 4.22 7.94 3.68
C ALA A 133 3.81 8.44 2.29
N PRO A 134 2.91 7.73 1.57
CA PRO A 134 2.44 8.13 0.25
C PRO A 134 1.94 9.57 0.20
N SER A 135 1.22 10.04 1.22
CA SER A 135 0.71 11.40 1.29
C SER A 135 1.81 12.47 1.37
N ARG A 136 3.01 12.12 1.87
CA ARG A 136 4.20 12.99 1.79
C ARG A 136 4.82 12.92 0.39
N GLN A 137 4.96 11.73 -0.16
CA GLN A 137 5.62 11.51 -1.44
C GLN A 137 4.89 12.18 -2.60
N PHE A 138 3.55 12.18 -2.62
CA PHE A 138 2.75 12.89 -3.62
C PHE A 138 3.06 14.39 -3.69
N ASN A 139 3.44 15.01 -2.57
CA ASN A 139 3.81 16.43 -2.54
C ASN A 139 5.27 16.69 -2.88
N GLN A 140 6.13 15.70 -2.72
CA GLN A 140 7.58 15.83 -2.87
C GLN A 140 8.08 15.28 -4.22
N GLY A 141 7.34 14.35 -4.83
CA GLY A 141 7.79 13.60 -6.00
C GLY A 141 8.92 12.64 -5.64
N ILE A 142 10.16 13.02 -5.91
CA ILE A 142 11.33 12.22 -5.54
C ILE A 142 11.98 12.82 -4.29
N HIS A 143 12.03 12.06 -3.22
CA HIS A 143 12.80 12.40 -2.02
C HIS A 143 14.17 11.74 -2.09
N TRP A 144 15.19 12.52 -1.82
CA TRP A 144 16.59 12.06 -1.77
C TRP A 144 17.26 12.57 -0.51
N SER A 145 17.79 11.68 0.31
CA SER A 145 18.74 12.04 1.36
C SER A 145 20.19 11.72 0.94
N PRO A 146 21.20 12.43 1.50
CA PRO A 146 22.62 12.24 1.16
C PRO A 146 23.14 10.83 1.38
N TRP A 147 22.43 9.97 2.10
CA TRP A 147 22.79 8.60 2.44
C TRP A 147 22.06 7.54 1.64
N LEU A 148 21.51 7.90 0.45
CA LEU A 148 20.79 7.01 -0.46
C LEU A 148 19.37 6.63 -0.02
N ASP A 149 18.71 7.43 0.82
CA ASP A 149 17.27 7.29 0.99
C ASP A 149 16.59 7.90 -0.24
N LEU A 150 16.31 7.06 -1.22
CA LEU A 150 15.52 7.38 -2.39
C LEU A 150 14.09 6.91 -2.13
N ALA A 151 13.20 7.84 -1.87
CA ALA A 151 11.78 7.58 -1.78
C ALA A 151 11.05 8.22 -2.96
N PHE A 152 10.23 7.47 -3.61
CA PHE A 152 9.26 7.94 -4.61
C PHE A 152 8.09 6.99 -4.61
N ASN A 153 6.90 7.51 -4.78
CA ASN A 153 5.73 6.67 -4.89
C ASN A 153 5.67 6.04 -6.29
N TYR A 154 6.15 4.81 -6.41
CA TYR A 154 6.19 4.08 -7.68
C TYR A 154 4.79 3.76 -8.25
N GLU A 155 3.74 3.92 -7.45
CA GLU A 155 2.34 3.72 -7.84
C GLU A 155 1.67 4.99 -8.36
N GLU A 156 2.35 6.13 -8.30
CA GLU A 156 1.83 7.45 -8.68
C GLU A 156 1.30 7.50 -10.12
N LEU A 157 1.96 6.82 -11.05
CA LEU A 157 1.49 6.71 -12.44
C LEU A 157 0.17 5.94 -12.56
N PHE A 158 -0.06 4.94 -11.71
CA PHE A 158 -1.32 4.22 -11.67
C PHE A 158 -2.44 5.09 -11.11
N VAL A 159 -2.17 5.80 -10.01
CA VAL A 159 -3.08 6.79 -9.43
C VAL A 159 -3.45 7.84 -10.48
N ALA A 160 -2.46 8.47 -11.11
CA ALA A 160 -2.67 9.47 -12.14
C ALA A 160 -3.49 8.94 -13.33
N THR A 161 -3.24 7.68 -13.74
CA THR A 161 -3.97 7.03 -14.84
C THR A 161 -5.45 6.81 -14.48
N MET A 162 -5.74 6.37 -13.26
CA MET A 162 -7.12 6.17 -12.79
C MET A 162 -7.84 7.50 -12.63
N VAL A 163 -7.20 8.49 -12.03
CA VAL A 163 -7.76 9.85 -11.88
C VAL A 163 -8.05 10.47 -13.25
N ALA A 164 -7.14 10.35 -14.22
CA ALA A 164 -7.36 10.85 -15.58
C ALA A 164 -8.58 10.18 -16.28
N ARG A 165 -8.98 9.00 -15.81
CA ARG A 165 -10.21 8.29 -16.28
C ARG A 165 -11.47 8.69 -15.53
N GLY A 166 -11.38 9.60 -14.58
CA GLY A 166 -12.51 10.11 -13.81
C GLY A 166 -12.84 9.34 -12.54
N PHE A 167 -11.98 8.42 -12.08
CA PHE A 167 -12.11 7.81 -10.76
C PHE A 167 -11.62 8.78 -9.69
N ALA A 168 -12.43 9.05 -8.66
CA ALA A 168 -11.91 9.62 -7.44
C ALA A 168 -11.09 8.56 -6.70
N ILE A 169 -10.00 8.97 -6.04
CA ILE A 169 -9.12 8.04 -5.32
C ILE A 169 -8.85 8.57 -3.93
N VAL A 170 -8.92 7.69 -2.94
CA VAL A 170 -8.31 7.93 -1.63
C VAL A 170 -7.24 6.87 -1.40
N MET A 171 -6.00 7.31 -1.17
CA MET A 171 -4.89 6.43 -0.79
C MET A 171 -4.57 6.65 0.68
N THR A 172 -4.61 5.57 1.47
CA THR A 172 -4.21 5.59 2.88
C THR A 172 -2.70 5.50 3.04
N ASP A 173 -2.16 6.06 4.13
CA ASP A 173 -0.77 5.82 4.52
C ASP A 173 -0.61 4.59 5.44
N TYR A 174 -1.72 4.02 5.94
CA TYR A 174 -1.79 3.01 7.00
C TYR A 174 -1.37 3.53 8.38
N GLN A 175 -1.56 2.70 9.41
CA GLN A 175 -1.17 3.00 10.78
C GLN A 175 0.35 3.18 10.92
N GLY A 176 0.77 4.29 11.53
CA GLY A 176 2.17 4.55 11.90
C GLY A 176 3.11 4.81 10.72
N LEU A 177 2.59 5.11 9.52
CA LEU A 177 3.38 5.61 8.41
C LEU A 177 3.04 7.09 8.20
N GLY A 178 4.02 7.96 8.49
CA GLY A 178 3.85 9.40 8.50
C GLY A 178 3.33 9.99 9.81
N THR A 179 2.55 9.23 10.61
CA THR A 179 2.10 9.62 11.95
C THR A 179 3.00 9.01 13.03
N PRO A 180 3.05 9.57 14.26
CA PRO A 180 3.90 9.04 15.33
C PRO A 180 3.69 7.56 15.60
N GLY A 181 4.77 6.83 15.79
CA GLY A 181 4.81 5.37 16.01
C GLY A 181 5.44 4.65 14.83
N LEU A 182 5.59 3.32 14.93
CA LEU A 182 6.09 2.53 13.82
C LEU A 182 4.94 2.01 12.97
N HIS A 183 5.15 1.96 11.66
CA HIS A 183 4.22 1.37 10.73
C HIS A 183 3.96 -0.12 11.05
N THR A 184 2.68 -0.48 11.17
CA THR A 184 2.24 -1.86 11.43
C THR A 184 2.24 -2.70 10.15
N TYR A 185 3.37 -2.75 9.46
CA TYR A 185 3.57 -3.37 8.16
C TYR A 185 2.98 -4.78 8.07
N VAL A 186 2.17 -5.03 7.06
CA VAL A 186 1.41 -6.27 6.78
C VAL A 186 0.58 -6.78 7.98
N ASN A 187 0.19 -5.87 8.87
CA ASN A 187 -0.87 -6.18 9.83
C ASN A 187 -2.22 -6.03 9.13
N HIS A 188 -2.72 -7.13 8.60
CA HIS A 188 -3.91 -7.11 7.74
C HIS A 188 -5.16 -6.55 8.44
N VAL A 189 -5.27 -6.69 9.76
CA VAL A 189 -6.38 -6.09 10.51
C VAL A 189 -6.29 -4.57 10.50
N ALA A 190 -5.13 -4.02 10.86
CA ALA A 190 -4.93 -2.57 10.91
C ALA A 190 -4.97 -1.95 9.51
N GLU A 191 -4.35 -2.59 8.51
CA GLU A 191 -4.34 -2.10 7.13
C GLU A 191 -5.74 -2.14 6.50
N GLY A 192 -6.51 -3.21 6.71
CA GLY A 192 -7.89 -3.33 6.25
C GLY A 192 -8.80 -2.27 6.88
N ASN A 193 -8.68 -2.03 8.20
CA ASN A 193 -9.42 -0.96 8.88
C ASN A 193 -9.05 0.42 8.31
N ALA A 194 -7.75 0.69 8.13
CA ALA A 194 -7.28 1.96 7.58
C ALA A 194 -7.85 2.23 6.17
N MET A 195 -7.95 1.20 5.31
CA MET A 195 -8.59 1.33 4.00
C MET A 195 -10.10 1.62 4.13
N LEU A 196 -10.82 0.86 4.94
CA LEU A 196 -12.25 1.04 5.13
C LEU A 196 -12.58 2.45 5.65
N ASP A 197 -11.81 2.93 6.62
CA ASP A 197 -11.99 4.25 7.21
C ASP A 197 -11.52 5.38 6.28
N ALA A 198 -10.52 5.15 5.42
CA ALA A 198 -10.17 6.08 4.35
C ALA A 198 -11.34 6.26 3.35
N GLY A 199 -12.02 5.16 3.01
CA GLY A 199 -13.23 5.20 2.18
C GLY A 199 -14.33 6.06 2.80
N ARG A 200 -14.63 5.83 4.07
CA ARG A 200 -15.60 6.65 4.83
C ARG A 200 -15.19 8.12 4.88
N ALA A 201 -13.91 8.39 5.17
CA ALA A 201 -13.37 9.74 5.24
C ALA A 201 -13.51 10.48 3.90
N ALA A 202 -13.24 9.80 2.79
CA ALA A 202 -13.36 10.38 1.45
C ALA A 202 -14.83 10.67 1.07
N LEU A 203 -15.76 9.76 1.39
CA LEU A 203 -17.19 9.97 1.14
C LEU A 203 -17.79 11.12 1.99
N ASN A 204 -17.20 11.40 3.15
CA ASN A 204 -17.60 12.50 4.04
C ASN A 204 -16.78 13.79 3.83
N LEU A 205 -15.83 13.80 2.88
CA LEU A 205 -15.04 14.99 2.58
C LEU A 205 -15.92 16.04 1.89
N PRO A 206 -16.01 17.28 2.43
CA PRO A 206 -16.81 18.32 1.80
C PRO A 206 -16.25 18.76 0.45
N ASP A 207 -17.10 19.36 -0.37
CA ASP A 207 -16.76 19.97 -1.65
C ASP A 207 -16.12 19.01 -2.68
N THR A 208 -16.47 17.71 -2.61
CA THR A 208 -16.10 16.70 -3.60
C THR A 208 -17.24 16.42 -4.58
N SER A 209 -16.91 15.73 -5.68
CA SER A 209 -17.91 15.25 -6.64
C SER A 209 -18.49 13.86 -6.27
N LEU A 210 -18.14 13.32 -5.11
CA LEU A 210 -18.63 12.03 -4.63
C LEU A 210 -20.06 12.15 -4.10
N ASP A 211 -20.82 11.08 -4.30
CA ASP A 211 -22.06 10.86 -3.55
C ASP A 211 -21.68 10.23 -2.20
N PRO A 212 -22.12 10.76 -1.04
CA PRO A 212 -21.82 10.17 0.28
C PRO A 212 -22.26 8.70 0.43
N GLU A 213 -23.25 8.27 -0.31
CA GLU A 213 -23.73 6.88 -0.37
C GLU A 213 -23.23 6.17 -1.64
N GLY A 214 -22.27 6.77 -2.35
CA GLY A 214 -21.76 6.28 -3.63
C GLY A 214 -20.95 5.00 -3.54
N PRO A 215 -20.80 4.29 -4.67
CA PRO A 215 -20.10 3.01 -4.72
C PRO A 215 -18.59 3.18 -4.52
N VAL A 216 -18.00 2.21 -3.82
CA VAL A 216 -16.56 2.13 -3.59
C VAL A 216 -15.99 0.81 -4.11
N ALA A 217 -14.72 0.83 -4.52
CA ALA A 217 -13.97 -0.39 -4.80
C ALA A 217 -12.61 -0.33 -4.10
N PHE A 218 -12.08 -1.50 -3.69
CA PHE A 218 -10.75 -1.60 -3.13
C PHE A 218 -9.75 -1.96 -4.20
N TRP A 219 -8.59 -1.30 -4.14
CA TRP A 219 -7.47 -1.56 -5.04
C TRP A 219 -6.17 -1.62 -4.25
N GLY A 220 -5.35 -2.66 -4.50
CA GLY A 220 -4.01 -2.73 -3.93
C GLY A 220 -3.17 -3.82 -4.55
N TYR A 221 -1.85 -3.67 -4.48
CA TYR A 221 -0.87 -4.62 -4.97
C TYR A 221 0.17 -4.93 -3.89
N SER A 222 0.66 -6.19 -3.79
CA SER A 222 1.64 -6.61 -2.80
C SER A 222 1.13 -6.38 -1.36
N GLN A 223 1.80 -5.60 -0.52
CA GLN A 223 1.25 -5.15 0.78
C GLN A 223 -0.18 -4.62 0.60
N GLY A 224 -0.37 -3.72 -0.37
CA GLY A 224 -1.68 -3.18 -0.71
C GLY A 224 -2.69 -4.24 -1.16
N GLY A 225 -2.22 -5.30 -1.83
CA GLY A 225 -3.06 -6.45 -2.20
C GLY A 225 -3.57 -7.20 -0.97
N GLY A 226 -2.73 -7.37 0.05
CA GLY A 226 -3.12 -7.91 1.36
C GLY A 226 -4.09 -7.00 2.10
N ALA A 227 -3.82 -5.70 2.08
CA ALA A 227 -4.69 -4.69 2.68
C ALA A 227 -6.08 -4.64 2.01
N ALA A 228 -6.14 -4.65 0.66
CA ALA A 228 -7.39 -4.69 -0.10
C ALA A 228 -8.17 -5.98 0.15
N ALA A 229 -7.49 -7.12 0.20
CA ALA A 229 -8.07 -8.41 0.56
C ALA A 229 -8.66 -8.39 1.98
N SER A 230 -7.92 -7.83 2.95
CA SER A 230 -8.40 -7.68 4.33
C SER A 230 -9.57 -6.71 4.42
N ALA A 231 -9.53 -5.58 3.70
CA ALA A 231 -10.64 -4.65 3.63
C ALA A 231 -11.91 -5.32 3.10
N ALA A 232 -11.79 -6.12 2.02
CA ALA A 232 -12.91 -6.87 1.45
C ALA A 232 -13.51 -7.87 2.45
N GLU A 233 -12.66 -8.63 3.17
CA GLU A 233 -13.11 -9.57 4.21
C GLU A 233 -13.80 -8.89 5.39
N ARG A 234 -13.32 -7.71 5.77
CA ARG A 234 -13.77 -7.00 6.97
C ARG A 234 -14.95 -6.09 6.70
N ALA A 235 -15.14 -5.62 5.47
CA ALA A 235 -16.20 -4.66 5.10
C ALA A 235 -17.58 -5.07 5.62
N PRO A 236 -18.05 -6.32 5.47
CA PRO A 236 -19.40 -6.70 5.95
C PRO A 236 -19.61 -6.57 7.46
N LEU A 237 -18.53 -6.64 8.25
CA LEU A 237 -18.58 -6.61 9.72
C LEU A 237 -18.19 -5.26 10.30
N TYR A 238 -17.18 -4.60 9.70
CA TYR A 238 -16.59 -3.37 10.22
C TYR A 238 -17.15 -2.11 9.55
N ALA A 239 -17.47 -2.19 8.25
CA ALA A 239 -17.95 -1.07 7.45
C ALA A 239 -19.15 -1.47 6.56
N PRO A 240 -20.27 -1.97 7.18
CA PRO A 240 -21.44 -2.37 6.41
C PRO A 240 -22.17 -1.19 5.75
N ASP A 241 -21.79 0.03 6.06
CA ASP A 241 -22.27 1.30 5.49
C ASP A 241 -21.63 1.61 4.13
N LEU A 242 -20.53 0.96 3.75
CA LEU A 242 -19.90 1.16 2.45
C LEU A 242 -20.53 0.26 1.38
N ASP A 243 -20.93 0.86 0.26
CA ASP A 243 -21.39 0.13 -0.94
C ASP A 243 -20.18 -0.39 -1.74
N VAL A 244 -19.62 -1.53 -1.31
CA VAL A 244 -18.43 -2.13 -1.94
C VAL A 244 -18.82 -2.94 -3.15
N VAL A 245 -18.49 -2.45 -4.35
CA VAL A 245 -18.85 -3.09 -5.63
C VAL A 245 -17.81 -4.08 -6.16
N GLY A 246 -16.59 -4.04 -5.67
CA GLY A 246 -15.54 -4.98 -6.07
C GLY A 246 -14.18 -4.70 -5.44
N THR A 247 -13.29 -5.69 -5.53
CA THR A 247 -11.93 -5.61 -4.97
C THR A 247 -10.91 -6.15 -5.96
N TYR A 248 -9.86 -5.40 -6.21
CA TYR A 248 -8.64 -5.88 -6.85
C TYR A 248 -7.57 -6.12 -5.79
N ALA A 249 -7.18 -7.37 -5.62
CA ALA A 249 -6.11 -7.82 -4.73
C ALA A 249 -4.96 -8.40 -5.57
N GLY A 250 -4.01 -7.55 -5.95
CA GLY A 250 -2.85 -7.96 -6.74
C GLY A 250 -1.75 -8.53 -5.84
N ALA A 251 -1.24 -9.73 -6.16
CA ALA A 251 -0.19 -10.42 -5.43
C ALA A 251 -0.36 -10.35 -3.89
N PRO A 252 -1.54 -10.73 -3.33
CA PRO A 252 -1.82 -10.59 -1.90
C PRO A 252 -0.97 -11.54 -1.07
N PRO A 253 -0.26 -11.06 -0.01
CA PRO A 253 0.50 -11.88 0.93
C PRO A 253 -0.45 -12.58 1.92
N ALA A 254 -1.19 -13.58 1.44
CA ALA A 254 -2.28 -14.22 2.20
C ALA A 254 -1.83 -15.01 3.43
N ASP A 255 -0.62 -15.59 3.39
CA ASP A 255 -0.01 -16.32 4.49
C ASP A 255 1.47 -15.91 4.63
N LEU A 256 1.78 -15.15 5.68
CA LEU A 256 3.12 -14.59 5.88
C LEU A 256 4.17 -15.67 6.22
N VAL A 257 3.78 -16.83 6.73
CA VAL A 257 4.71 -17.94 6.98
C VAL A 257 5.18 -18.54 5.65
N GLU A 258 4.27 -18.68 4.67
CA GLU A 258 4.62 -19.16 3.34
C GLU A 258 5.56 -18.20 2.59
N MET A 259 5.57 -16.91 2.93
CA MET A 259 6.47 -15.93 2.32
C MET A 259 7.93 -16.08 2.75
N LEU A 260 8.22 -16.61 3.94
CA LEU A 260 9.59 -16.62 4.49
C LEU A 260 10.63 -17.29 3.57
N PRO A 261 10.37 -18.47 2.95
CA PRO A 261 11.30 -19.07 2.00
C PRO A 261 11.49 -18.25 0.71
N TYR A 262 10.49 -17.44 0.34
CA TYR A 262 10.54 -16.56 -0.81
C TYR A 262 11.34 -15.29 -0.48
N ALA A 263 11.14 -14.74 0.70
CA ALA A 263 11.90 -13.59 1.19
C ALA A 263 13.39 -13.92 1.39
N ASP A 264 13.73 -15.16 1.80
CA ASP A 264 15.12 -15.57 2.02
C ASP A 264 15.95 -15.50 0.73
N GLY A 265 17.02 -14.73 0.76
CA GLY A 265 17.87 -14.48 -0.40
C GLY A 265 17.23 -13.62 -1.49
N SER A 266 16.08 -13.02 -1.26
CA SER A 266 15.43 -12.11 -2.21
C SER A 266 15.97 -10.68 -2.11
N ALA A 267 15.62 -9.86 -3.10
CA ALA A 267 15.94 -8.43 -3.05
C ALA A 267 15.24 -7.73 -1.87
N LEU A 268 14.04 -8.17 -1.47
CA LEU A 268 13.24 -7.56 -0.40
C LEU A 268 13.39 -8.24 0.97
N VAL A 269 14.45 -9.02 1.19
CA VAL A 269 14.67 -9.70 2.48
C VAL A 269 14.69 -8.75 3.69
N GLY A 270 15.07 -7.48 3.50
CA GLY A 270 15.05 -6.44 4.55
C GLY A 270 13.65 -6.17 5.11
N ALA A 271 12.58 -6.45 4.35
CA ALA A 271 11.20 -6.32 4.82
C ALA A 271 10.85 -7.25 5.99
N VAL A 272 11.68 -8.26 6.29
CA VAL A 272 11.59 -9.01 7.56
C VAL A 272 11.75 -8.08 8.76
N GLY A 273 12.59 -7.03 8.63
CA GLY A 273 12.71 -5.99 9.65
C GLY A 273 11.41 -5.18 9.80
N TYR A 274 10.76 -4.81 8.69
CA TYR A 274 9.46 -4.15 8.70
C TYR A 274 8.39 -4.99 9.39
N LEU A 275 8.32 -6.28 9.04
CA LEU A 275 7.36 -7.21 9.64
C LEU A 275 7.53 -7.32 11.16
N LEU A 276 8.77 -7.49 11.64
CA LEU A 276 9.04 -7.63 13.08
C LEU A 276 8.78 -6.31 13.83
N ASN A 277 9.18 -5.19 13.28
CA ASN A 277 8.84 -3.86 13.81
C ASN A 277 7.32 -3.64 13.82
N GLY A 278 6.62 -4.04 12.77
CA GLY A 278 5.16 -4.00 12.69
C GLY A 278 4.48 -4.85 13.76
N PHE A 279 4.99 -6.03 14.04
CA PHE A 279 4.48 -6.86 15.15
C PHE A 279 4.74 -6.20 16.52
N ILE A 280 5.91 -5.62 16.73
CA ILE A 280 6.23 -4.89 17.97
C ILE A 280 5.30 -3.67 18.12
N ALA A 281 5.03 -2.94 17.06
CA ALA A 281 4.14 -1.78 17.07
C ALA A 281 2.69 -2.17 17.38
N ALA A 282 2.18 -3.23 16.73
CA ALA A 282 0.82 -3.69 16.91
C ALA A 282 0.59 -4.43 18.23
N TYR A 283 1.62 -5.14 18.72
CA TYR A 283 1.55 -6.02 19.90
C TYR A 283 2.78 -5.80 20.80
N PRO A 284 2.85 -4.66 21.54
CA PRO A 284 4.02 -4.29 22.36
C PRO A 284 4.41 -5.37 23.39
N GLU A 285 3.44 -6.15 23.86
CA GLU A 285 3.69 -7.27 24.78
C GLU A 285 4.57 -8.37 24.18
N ALA A 286 4.63 -8.48 22.85
CA ALA A 286 5.47 -9.45 22.15
C ALA A 286 6.93 -8.98 21.97
N GLU A 287 7.25 -7.70 22.19
CA GLU A 287 8.55 -7.11 21.89
C GLU A 287 9.69 -7.87 22.55
N GLN A 288 9.60 -8.13 23.86
CA GLN A 288 10.65 -8.85 24.61
C GLN A 288 10.90 -10.24 24.01
N ALA A 289 9.85 -10.96 23.68
CA ALA A 289 9.94 -12.30 23.12
C ALA A 289 10.51 -12.29 21.69
N ILE A 290 10.12 -11.30 20.87
CA ILE A 290 10.67 -11.10 19.53
C ILE A 290 12.17 -10.80 19.62
N ARG A 291 12.57 -9.81 20.41
CA ARG A 291 13.99 -9.42 20.57
C ARG A 291 14.84 -10.56 21.11
N ALA A 292 14.31 -11.40 21.99
CA ALA A 292 15.01 -12.57 22.54
C ALA A 292 15.40 -13.62 21.49
N LYS A 293 14.70 -13.65 20.34
CA LYS A 293 15.01 -14.56 19.24
C LYS A 293 16.02 -14.00 18.24
N LEU A 294 16.40 -12.73 18.38
CA LEU A 294 17.29 -12.05 17.44
C LEU A 294 18.75 -12.13 17.85
N THR A 295 19.64 -12.30 16.86
CA THR A 295 21.06 -12.05 17.00
C THR A 295 21.33 -10.54 17.09
N PRO A 296 22.55 -10.08 17.44
CA PRO A 296 22.91 -8.66 17.30
C PRO A 296 22.68 -8.09 15.89
N ARG A 297 22.81 -8.92 14.84
CA ARG A 297 22.49 -8.52 13.46
C ARG A 297 20.98 -8.34 13.25
N GLY A 298 20.17 -9.16 13.91
CA GLY A 298 18.70 -9.02 13.88
C GLY A 298 18.25 -7.74 14.59
N VAL A 299 18.86 -7.40 15.72
CA VAL A 299 18.58 -6.13 16.42
C VAL A 299 18.99 -4.93 15.56
N ASP A 300 20.15 -5.00 14.88
CA ASP A 300 20.62 -3.98 13.94
C ASP A 300 19.68 -3.85 12.71
N LEU A 301 19.13 -4.98 12.22
CA LEU A 301 18.11 -4.96 11.15
C LEU A 301 16.88 -4.17 11.59
N LEU A 302 16.31 -4.43 12.78
CA LEU A 302 15.16 -3.69 13.30
C LEU A 302 15.45 -2.19 13.38
N ALA A 303 16.59 -1.83 14.00
CA ALA A 303 16.98 -0.43 14.19
C ALA A 303 17.18 0.32 12.87
N LYS A 304 17.66 -0.35 11.83
CA LYS A 304 17.88 0.29 10.52
C LYS A 304 16.59 0.41 9.70
N THR A 305 15.76 -0.63 9.72
CA THR A 305 14.58 -0.66 8.88
C THR A 305 13.45 0.24 9.38
N GLN A 306 13.42 0.59 10.66
CA GLN A 306 12.39 1.47 11.23
C GLN A 306 12.34 2.86 10.59
N ASP A 307 13.49 3.36 10.06
CA ASP A 307 13.60 4.70 9.50
C ASP A 307 13.81 4.68 7.97
N GLN A 308 13.79 3.51 7.33
CA GLN A 308 14.12 3.35 5.91
C GLN A 308 12.88 3.29 5.01
N CYS A 309 12.99 3.92 3.85
CA CYS A 309 12.11 3.63 2.73
C CYS A 309 12.54 2.37 1.97
N VAL A 310 11.63 1.84 1.15
CA VAL A 310 11.82 0.53 0.50
C VAL A 310 13.06 0.47 -0.37
N ALA A 311 13.40 1.55 -1.10
CA ALA A 311 14.57 1.58 -1.97
C ALA A 311 15.88 1.44 -1.18
N GLU A 312 16.04 2.17 -0.06
CA GLU A 312 17.20 2.05 0.82
C GLU A 312 17.32 0.64 1.39
N THR A 313 16.20 0.08 1.86
CA THR A 313 16.18 -1.29 2.40
C THR A 313 16.56 -2.32 1.33
N LEU A 314 16.07 -2.16 0.10
CA LEU A 314 16.50 -2.98 -1.03
C LEU A 314 18.04 -2.92 -1.21
N PHE A 315 18.61 -1.73 -1.37
CA PHE A 315 20.05 -1.57 -1.58
C PHE A 315 20.89 -2.10 -0.41
N LYS A 316 20.42 -1.96 0.81
CA LYS A 316 21.19 -2.32 2.02
C LYS A 316 21.16 -3.80 2.34
N PHE A 317 20.07 -4.48 2.04
CA PHE A 317 19.83 -5.86 2.49
C PHE A 317 19.64 -6.88 1.35
N MET A 318 19.49 -6.45 0.09
CA MET A 318 19.19 -7.38 -1.02
C MET A 318 20.08 -8.62 -1.02
N PHE A 319 19.46 -9.75 -1.32
CA PHE A 319 20.07 -11.07 -1.50
C PHE A 319 20.76 -11.65 -0.24
N ARG A 320 20.51 -11.08 0.94
CA ARG A 320 20.96 -11.68 2.21
C ARG A 320 20.00 -12.78 2.63
N HIS A 321 20.49 -13.67 3.52
CA HIS A 321 19.67 -14.72 4.11
C HIS A 321 19.06 -14.29 5.42
N ILE A 322 17.87 -14.85 5.77
CA ILE A 322 17.13 -14.54 7.00
C ILE A 322 17.81 -15.17 8.23
N GLN A 323 18.27 -16.41 8.11
CA GLN A 323 18.78 -17.18 9.26
C GLN A 323 19.83 -16.45 10.12
N PRO A 324 20.78 -15.67 9.58
CA PRO A 324 21.75 -14.92 10.38
C PRO A 324 21.18 -13.85 11.31
N TYR A 325 19.93 -13.47 11.15
CA TYR A 325 19.24 -12.51 12.02
C TYR A 325 18.61 -13.17 13.25
N PHE A 326 18.50 -14.50 13.29
CA PHE A 326 17.86 -15.26 14.36
C PHE A 326 18.82 -16.17 15.09
N ASN A 327 18.64 -16.32 16.41
CA ASN A 327 19.43 -17.20 17.28
C ASN A 327 19.09 -18.69 17.12
N GLU A 328 17.88 -18.98 16.58
CA GLU A 328 17.34 -20.32 16.39
C GLU A 328 16.94 -20.51 14.93
N ASP A 329 16.70 -21.75 14.51
CA ASP A 329 16.16 -22.02 13.17
C ASP A 329 14.85 -21.25 13.00
N ILE A 330 14.73 -20.47 11.92
CA ILE A 330 13.56 -19.63 11.67
C ILE A 330 12.25 -20.45 11.61
N LYS A 331 12.32 -21.70 11.15
CA LYS A 331 11.15 -22.61 11.14
C LYS A 331 10.70 -22.93 12.57
N GLN A 332 11.63 -23.05 13.52
CA GLN A 332 11.30 -23.27 14.92
C GLN A 332 10.75 -21.98 15.55
N VAL A 333 11.33 -20.82 15.20
CA VAL A 333 10.83 -19.53 15.69
C VAL A 333 9.37 -19.33 15.31
N VAL A 334 9.00 -19.48 14.03
CA VAL A 334 7.62 -19.24 13.56
C VAL A 334 6.63 -20.30 14.01
N ALA A 335 7.09 -21.49 14.34
CA ALA A 335 6.25 -22.58 14.84
C ALA A 335 5.88 -22.44 16.34
N ASN A 336 6.54 -21.53 17.07
CA ASN A 336 6.37 -21.36 18.51
C ASN A 336 5.83 -19.95 18.86
N GLU A 337 5.22 -19.85 20.05
CA GLU A 337 4.71 -18.58 20.56
C GLU A 337 5.86 -17.59 20.89
N PRO A 338 5.65 -16.30 20.71
CA PRO A 338 4.40 -15.65 20.23
C PRO A 338 4.26 -15.62 18.71
N PHE A 339 5.30 -15.99 17.93
CA PHE A 339 5.30 -15.85 16.48
C PHE A 339 4.17 -16.63 15.82
N LYS A 340 3.90 -17.86 16.27
CA LYS A 340 2.81 -18.66 15.72
C LYS A 340 1.47 -17.90 15.74
N SER A 341 1.11 -17.33 16.88
CA SER A 341 -0.12 -16.55 17.01
C SER A 341 -0.06 -15.24 16.20
N LEU A 342 1.07 -14.54 16.19
CA LEU A 342 1.24 -13.29 15.45
C LEU A 342 1.05 -13.50 13.94
N PHE A 343 1.65 -14.54 13.39
CA PHE A 343 1.48 -14.90 11.98
C PHE A 343 0.07 -15.39 11.68
N ASP A 344 -0.51 -16.20 12.57
CA ASP A 344 -1.86 -16.73 12.41
C ASP A 344 -2.92 -15.61 12.37
N LEU A 345 -2.76 -14.56 13.16
CA LEU A 345 -3.62 -13.38 13.14
C LEU A 345 -3.63 -12.63 11.78
N GLN A 346 -2.56 -12.76 11.00
CA GLN A 346 -2.45 -12.08 9.70
C GLN A 346 -2.96 -12.93 8.53
N LYS A 347 -3.38 -14.18 8.77
CA LYS A 347 -3.83 -15.06 7.70
C LYS A 347 -5.16 -14.62 7.12
N LEU A 348 -5.19 -14.41 5.79
CA LEU A 348 -6.39 -14.13 5.01
C LEU A 348 -7.13 -15.42 4.60
N GLY A 349 -8.33 -15.28 4.06
CA GLY A 349 -9.18 -16.39 3.63
C GLY A 349 -10.20 -16.87 4.68
N ARG A 350 -10.24 -16.23 5.85
CA ARG A 350 -11.09 -16.65 6.99
C ARG A 350 -12.46 -16.00 7.01
N LEU A 351 -12.57 -14.78 6.47
CA LEU A 351 -13.82 -14.05 6.40
C LEU A 351 -14.29 -14.00 4.95
N LYS A 352 -15.60 -13.81 4.78
CA LYS A 352 -16.24 -13.81 3.47
C LYS A 352 -16.40 -12.37 2.95
N PRO A 353 -15.70 -11.98 1.86
CA PRO A 353 -16.06 -10.75 1.12
C PRO A 353 -17.51 -10.76 0.64
N ALA A 354 -18.18 -9.62 0.72
CA ALA A 354 -19.56 -9.49 0.23
C ALA A 354 -19.63 -9.11 -1.25
N SER A 355 -18.54 -8.60 -1.82
CA SER A 355 -18.42 -8.16 -3.21
C SER A 355 -17.48 -9.07 -4.01
N PRO A 356 -17.55 -9.05 -5.35
CA PRO A 356 -16.63 -9.78 -6.22
C PRO A 356 -15.18 -9.40 -6.00
N VAL A 357 -14.28 -10.38 -6.12
CA VAL A 357 -12.84 -10.17 -5.96
C VAL A 357 -12.08 -10.64 -7.20
N LEU A 358 -11.16 -9.78 -7.69
CA LEU A 358 -10.15 -10.13 -8.68
C LEU A 358 -8.80 -10.31 -7.99
N ILE A 359 -8.22 -11.50 -8.11
CA ILE A 359 -6.84 -11.78 -7.69
C ILE A 359 -5.96 -11.90 -8.93
N VAL A 360 -4.83 -11.20 -8.96
CA VAL A 360 -3.84 -11.27 -10.04
C VAL A 360 -2.46 -11.48 -9.45
N ILE A 361 -1.74 -12.51 -9.91
CA ILE A 361 -0.38 -12.81 -9.43
C ILE A 361 0.44 -13.52 -10.50
N ASN A 362 1.75 -13.30 -10.53
CA ASN A 362 2.64 -14.07 -11.40
C ASN A 362 2.89 -15.48 -10.83
N ARG A 363 2.88 -16.49 -11.69
CA ARG A 363 3.19 -17.90 -11.32
C ARG A 363 4.55 -18.04 -10.64
N PHE A 364 5.49 -17.23 -11.03
CA PHE A 364 6.89 -17.27 -10.60
C PHE A 364 7.26 -16.04 -9.76
N ASP A 365 6.29 -15.48 -9.04
CA ASP A 365 6.54 -14.37 -8.14
C ASP A 365 7.62 -14.76 -7.10
N PRO A 366 8.73 -14.00 -7.03
CA PRO A 366 9.84 -14.36 -6.15
C PRO A 366 9.67 -13.85 -4.71
N LEU A 367 8.63 -13.09 -4.40
CA LEU A 367 8.38 -12.46 -3.10
C LEU A 367 7.12 -12.99 -2.45
N VAL A 368 6.00 -12.99 -3.19
CA VAL A 368 4.71 -13.47 -2.72
C VAL A 368 4.42 -14.82 -3.38
N PRO A 369 4.27 -15.90 -2.60
CA PRO A 369 4.01 -17.22 -3.18
C PRO A 369 2.67 -17.28 -3.91
N TRP A 370 2.71 -17.70 -5.17
CA TRP A 370 1.48 -17.95 -5.95
C TRP A 370 0.53 -18.91 -5.21
N THR A 371 1.09 -19.91 -4.52
CA THR A 371 0.32 -20.92 -3.76
C THR A 371 -0.54 -20.30 -2.67
N GLY A 372 -0.04 -19.30 -1.95
CA GLY A 372 -0.81 -18.60 -0.91
C GLY A 372 -1.97 -17.80 -1.49
N ALA A 373 -1.73 -17.04 -2.57
CA ALA A 373 -2.80 -16.31 -3.25
C ALA A 373 -3.83 -17.24 -3.90
N HIS A 374 -3.37 -18.36 -4.46
CA HIS A 374 -4.24 -19.40 -5.01
C HIS A 374 -5.12 -20.05 -3.94
N GLN A 375 -4.55 -20.36 -2.76
CA GLN A 375 -5.33 -20.89 -1.65
C GLN A 375 -6.37 -19.87 -1.16
N LEU A 376 -6.00 -18.59 -1.05
CA LEU A 376 -6.94 -17.52 -0.71
C LEU A 376 -8.14 -17.49 -1.67
N GLY A 377 -7.87 -17.56 -2.99
CA GLY A 377 -8.94 -17.61 -3.98
C GLY A 377 -9.87 -18.83 -3.79
N ARG A 378 -9.30 -19.99 -3.49
CA ARG A 378 -10.08 -21.20 -3.21
C ARG A 378 -10.92 -21.07 -1.94
N ASP A 379 -10.33 -20.58 -0.85
CA ASP A 379 -11.04 -20.40 0.42
C ASP A 379 -12.26 -19.49 0.26
N TRP A 380 -12.14 -18.42 -0.53
CA TRP A 380 -13.26 -17.55 -0.85
C TRP A 380 -14.27 -18.19 -1.80
N CYS A 381 -13.82 -18.94 -2.81
CA CYS A 381 -14.74 -19.72 -3.66
C CYS A 381 -15.57 -20.73 -2.84
N GLU A 382 -14.97 -21.42 -1.88
CA GLU A 382 -15.66 -22.35 -0.99
C GLU A 382 -16.70 -21.65 -0.10
N GLN A 383 -16.45 -20.38 0.23
CA GLN A 383 -17.40 -19.52 0.95
C GLN A 383 -18.49 -18.91 0.05
N GLY A 384 -18.43 -19.17 -1.26
CA GLY A 384 -19.40 -18.67 -2.24
C GLY A 384 -19.19 -17.19 -2.60
N VAL A 385 -17.94 -16.73 -2.65
CA VAL A 385 -17.55 -15.42 -3.19
C VAL A 385 -17.33 -15.55 -4.70
N ASP A 386 -17.74 -14.55 -5.45
CA ASP A 386 -17.41 -14.42 -6.88
C ASP A 386 -15.94 -14.05 -7.05
N VAL A 387 -15.06 -15.06 -7.17
CA VAL A 387 -13.64 -14.86 -7.38
C VAL A 387 -13.26 -15.02 -8.84
N GLN A 388 -12.54 -14.05 -9.35
CA GLN A 388 -11.83 -14.14 -10.62
C GLN A 388 -10.34 -14.17 -10.33
N PHE A 389 -9.67 -15.26 -10.71
CA PHE A 389 -8.25 -15.49 -10.46
C PHE A 389 -7.47 -15.47 -11.78
N TRP A 390 -6.53 -14.55 -11.93
CA TRP A 390 -5.67 -14.47 -13.11
C TRP A 390 -4.24 -14.81 -12.73
N THR A 391 -3.70 -15.86 -13.33
CA THR A 391 -2.28 -16.16 -13.24
C THR A 391 -1.54 -15.49 -14.39
N ASN A 392 -0.59 -14.62 -14.08
CA ASN A 392 0.36 -14.12 -15.04
C ASN A 392 1.46 -15.18 -15.24
N GLU A 393 1.60 -15.70 -16.46
CA GLU A 393 2.50 -16.80 -16.80
C GLU A 393 3.85 -16.31 -17.39
N GLN A 394 4.19 -15.03 -17.22
CA GLN A 394 5.50 -14.53 -17.63
C GLN A 394 6.60 -15.30 -16.90
N PRO A 395 7.57 -15.89 -17.65
CA PRO A 395 8.58 -16.74 -17.06
C PRO A 395 9.51 -15.96 -16.11
N PRO A 396 10.20 -16.67 -15.20
CA PRO A 396 11.07 -16.01 -14.22
C PRO A 396 12.20 -15.27 -14.94
N PHE A 397 12.38 -14.01 -14.53
CA PHE A 397 13.46 -13.16 -14.98
C PHE A 397 14.23 -12.61 -13.78
N LEU A 398 15.54 -12.84 -13.71
CA LEU A 398 16.39 -12.50 -12.56
C LEU A 398 15.76 -12.98 -11.23
N ASN A 399 15.74 -14.28 -11.06
CA ASN A 399 15.17 -14.94 -9.88
C ASN A 399 15.59 -14.26 -8.57
N LYS A 400 14.64 -14.11 -7.62
CA LYS A 400 14.81 -13.37 -6.35
C LYS A 400 14.92 -11.84 -6.48
N ALA A 401 14.89 -11.28 -7.70
CA ALA A 401 14.69 -9.85 -7.92
C ALA A 401 13.19 -9.51 -7.89
N VAL A 402 12.85 -8.22 -7.84
CA VAL A 402 11.45 -7.74 -7.73
C VAL A 402 10.66 -7.89 -9.05
N ILE A 403 11.33 -8.18 -10.18
CA ILE A 403 10.77 -8.02 -11.53
C ILE A 403 9.49 -8.83 -11.75
N ASN A 404 9.51 -10.16 -11.49
CA ASN A 404 8.31 -10.98 -11.67
C ASN A 404 7.20 -10.64 -10.67
N HIS A 405 7.56 -10.05 -9.53
CA HIS A 405 6.57 -9.51 -8.60
C HIS A 405 5.87 -8.27 -9.17
N ALA A 406 6.60 -7.36 -9.81
CA ALA A 406 6.04 -6.13 -10.38
C ALA A 406 5.33 -6.33 -11.74
N LEU A 407 5.66 -7.41 -12.49
CA LEU A 407 5.16 -7.62 -13.85
C LEU A 407 3.63 -7.61 -13.97
N PRO A 408 2.84 -8.29 -13.12
CA PRO A 408 1.39 -8.26 -13.26
C PRO A 408 0.80 -6.86 -13.08
N MET A 409 1.36 -6.05 -12.20
CA MET A 409 0.94 -4.67 -12.01
C MET A 409 1.08 -3.87 -13.32
N LEU A 410 2.17 -4.08 -14.07
CA LEU A 410 2.45 -3.38 -15.31
C LEU A 410 1.70 -3.97 -16.52
N VAL A 411 1.61 -5.30 -16.60
CA VAL A 411 1.10 -6.01 -17.79
C VAL A 411 -0.42 -6.21 -17.72
N ASP A 412 -0.93 -6.53 -16.52
CA ASP A 412 -2.35 -6.80 -16.29
C ASP A 412 -3.09 -5.58 -15.69
N GLY A 413 -2.37 -4.51 -15.31
CA GLY A 413 -2.93 -3.33 -14.63
C GLY A 413 -4.07 -2.67 -15.41
N GLU A 414 -3.91 -2.49 -16.73
CA GLU A 414 -4.96 -1.94 -17.60
C GLU A 414 -6.22 -2.80 -17.58
N ARG A 415 -6.06 -4.11 -17.70
CA ARG A 415 -7.18 -5.06 -17.66
C ARG A 415 -7.83 -5.10 -16.27
N ALA A 416 -7.05 -4.95 -15.20
CA ALA A 416 -7.58 -4.88 -13.84
C ALA A 416 -8.36 -3.57 -13.60
N MET A 417 -7.87 -2.42 -14.12
CA MET A 417 -8.60 -1.16 -14.07
C MET A 417 -9.94 -1.25 -14.84
N GLN A 418 -9.95 -1.90 -16.00
CA GLN A 418 -11.18 -2.14 -16.74
C GLN A 418 -12.12 -3.04 -15.95
N TRP A 419 -11.61 -4.10 -15.30
CA TRP A 419 -12.44 -4.97 -14.47
C TRP A 419 -13.10 -4.20 -13.31
N ILE A 420 -12.38 -3.28 -12.65
CA ILE A 420 -12.97 -2.39 -11.63
C ILE A 420 -14.01 -1.44 -12.25
N ALA A 421 -13.72 -0.83 -13.41
CA ALA A 421 -14.67 0.03 -14.10
C ALA A 421 -15.98 -0.71 -14.43
N ASP A 422 -15.89 -1.97 -14.81
CA ASP A 422 -17.04 -2.83 -15.09
C ASP A 422 -17.89 -3.07 -13.83
N ARG A 423 -17.28 -3.15 -12.63
CA ARG A 423 -18.04 -3.26 -11.36
C ARG A 423 -18.87 -2.02 -11.11
N PHE A 424 -18.29 -0.84 -11.28
CA PHE A 424 -19.02 0.43 -11.15
C PHE A 424 -20.11 0.60 -12.18
N ASN A 425 -19.97 0.02 -13.36
CA ASN A 425 -20.99 0.03 -14.41
C ASN A 425 -22.03 -1.11 -14.26
N GLY A 426 -21.98 -1.90 -13.19
CA GLY A 426 -22.91 -3.01 -12.95
C GLY A 426 -22.78 -4.18 -13.94
N VAL A 427 -21.64 -4.28 -14.65
CA VAL A 427 -21.38 -5.40 -15.55
C VAL A 427 -21.17 -6.67 -14.72
N PRO A 428 -21.85 -7.80 -15.00
CA PRO A 428 -21.67 -9.03 -14.26
C PRO A 428 -20.24 -9.54 -14.29
N THR A 429 -19.81 -10.19 -13.19
CA THR A 429 -18.51 -10.87 -13.11
C THR A 429 -18.51 -12.17 -13.94
N THR A 430 -17.31 -12.64 -14.24
CA THR A 430 -17.07 -13.96 -14.82
C THR A 430 -16.16 -14.75 -13.86
N PRO A 431 -16.68 -15.21 -12.69
CA PRO A 431 -15.88 -15.95 -11.74
C PRO A 431 -15.39 -17.25 -12.36
N ASN A 432 -14.19 -17.68 -11.95
CA ASN A 432 -13.59 -18.92 -12.45
C ASN A 432 -13.21 -19.90 -11.33
N CYS A 433 -14.01 -19.88 -10.25
CA CYS A 433 -13.93 -20.85 -9.16
C CYS A 433 -13.93 -22.29 -9.69
N GLY A 434 -12.99 -23.11 -9.21
CA GLY A 434 -12.82 -24.51 -9.64
C GLY A 434 -12.09 -24.68 -10.98
N GLN A 435 -11.60 -23.58 -11.60
CA GLN A 435 -10.85 -23.62 -12.86
C GLN A 435 -9.37 -23.25 -12.68
N PHE A 436 -8.96 -22.81 -11.49
CA PHE A 436 -7.59 -22.48 -11.10
C PHE A 436 -7.12 -23.33 -9.95
#